data_f9034d41b09e5ff912d1ba19c2eb3aea
#
_entry.id   f9034d41b09e5ff912d1ba19c2eb3aea
#
_cell.length_a   1.000
_cell.length_b   1.000
_cell.length_c   1.000
_cell.angle_alpha   90.00
_cell.angle_beta   90.00
_cell.angle_gamma   90.00
#
_symmetry.space_group_name_H-M   'P 1'
#
loop_
_entity.id
_entity.type
_entity.pdbx_description
1 polymer ?
#
loop_
_entity_poly.entity_id
_entity_poly.type
_entity_poly.pdbx_seq_one_letter_code
_entity_poly.pdbx_strand_id
1 'polypeptide(L)'
;VADTLKCELDGRVASTLRRSDKWLAQTPQMFRIDLLRRALAHAGPDVTDESSAVESLGLQPLLVRGSAQNFKLTYPEDFALAQALLEARSTGGDGSGSRPASGKKGAMA
;
A
#
# COMPACT_ATOMS: atom_id res chain seq x y z
N VAL A 1 4.93 9.13 -1.72
CA VAL A 1 4.50 9.41 -0.35
C VAL A 1 4.44 10.92 -0.12
N ALA A 2 3.32 11.40 0.41
CA ALA A 2 3.10 12.84 0.59
C ALA A 2 3.82 13.40 1.82
N ASP A 3 3.87 12.64 2.89
CA ASP A 3 4.45 13.10 4.16
C ASP A 3 5.95 12.85 4.20
N THR A 4 6.63 13.64 5.04
CA THR A 4 8.06 13.40 5.31
C THR A 4 8.20 12.12 6.14
N LEU A 5 9.11 11.24 5.73
CA LEU A 5 9.37 9.97 6.40
C LEU A 5 10.51 10.12 7.40
N LYS A 6 10.26 9.75 8.64
CA LYS A 6 11.24 9.75 9.71
C LYS A 6 11.49 8.33 10.21
N CYS A 7 12.74 8.00 10.47
CA CYS A 7 13.08 6.78 11.20
C CYS A 7 13.16 7.09 12.69
N GLU A 8 12.55 6.23 13.50
CA GLU A 8 12.54 6.37 14.95
C GLU A 8 13.63 5.51 15.59
N LEU A 9 14.22 6.02 16.65
CA LEU A 9 15.03 5.25 17.57
C LEU A 9 14.76 5.78 18.99
N ASP A 10 14.26 4.93 19.87
CA ASP A 10 13.97 5.25 21.27
C ASP A 10 13.08 6.49 21.45
N GLY A 11 12.03 6.61 20.63
CA GLY A 11 11.06 7.70 20.68
C GLY A 11 11.54 9.01 20.07
N ARG A 12 12.71 9.01 19.44
CA ARG A 12 13.30 10.20 18.82
C ARG A 12 13.56 9.96 17.34
N VAL A 13 13.65 11.04 16.59
CA VAL A 13 14.01 10.97 15.17
C VAL A 13 15.48 10.60 15.04
N ALA A 14 15.77 9.45 14.44
CA ALA A 14 17.12 9.01 14.12
C ALA A 14 17.58 9.55 12.78
N SER A 15 16.69 9.56 11.78
CA SER A 15 17.02 10.03 10.43
C SER A 15 15.77 10.41 9.66
N THR A 16 15.97 11.14 8.58
CA THR A 16 14.92 11.46 7.62
C THR A 16 15.19 10.72 6.31
N LEU A 17 14.19 10.04 5.79
CA LEU A 17 14.30 9.31 4.53
C LEU A 17 13.80 10.15 3.36
N ARG A 18 14.42 9.96 2.19
CA ARG A 18 13.93 10.55 0.96
C ARG A 18 12.55 9.96 0.63
N ARG A 19 11.55 10.82 0.46
CA ARG A 19 10.18 10.37 0.14
C ARG A 19 9.95 10.16 -1.36
N SER A 20 10.78 10.71 -2.22
CA SER A 20 10.58 10.70 -3.66
C SER A 20 10.60 9.28 -4.27
N ASP A 21 11.30 8.35 -3.65
CA ASP A 21 11.40 6.96 -4.07
C ASP A 21 10.72 5.98 -3.11
N LYS A 22 9.89 6.49 -2.22
CA LYS A 22 9.15 5.68 -1.24
C LYS A 22 7.69 5.58 -1.63
N TRP A 23 7.14 4.41 -1.42
CA TRP A 23 5.76 4.06 -1.75
C TRP A 23 5.10 3.37 -0.57
N LEU A 24 3.84 3.69 -0.34
CA LEU A 24 3.03 2.98 0.64
C LEU A 24 2.32 1.83 -0.08
N ALA A 25 2.63 0.60 0.33
CA ALA A 25 2.00 -0.57 -0.25
C ALA A 25 0.53 -0.66 0.18
N GLN A 26 -0.33 -0.96 -0.79
CA GLN A 26 -1.76 -1.16 -0.56
C GLN A 26 -2.15 -2.56 -1.04
N THR A 27 -3.35 -2.97 -0.72
CA THR A 27 -3.99 -4.15 -1.26
C THR A 27 -5.08 -3.73 -2.25
N PRO A 28 -5.43 -4.57 -3.23
CA PRO A 28 -4.89 -5.91 -3.46
C PRO A 28 -3.49 -5.89 -4.07
N GLN A 29 -2.76 -6.98 -3.86
CA GLN A 29 -1.49 -7.27 -4.51
C GLN A 29 -1.69 -8.51 -5.39
N MET A 30 -1.28 -8.44 -6.64
CA MET A 30 -1.56 -9.49 -7.63
C MET A 30 -0.28 -10.14 -8.12
N PHE A 31 -0.28 -11.47 -8.16
CA PHE A 31 0.84 -12.26 -8.63
C PHE A 31 0.33 -13.48 -9.37
N ARG A 32 1.19 -14.07 -10.22
CA ARG A 32 0.92 -15.40 -10.77
C ARG A 32 0.89 -16.41 -9.63
N ILE A 33 -0.06 -17.33 -9.66
CA ILE A 33 -0.30 -18.21 -8.52
C ILE A 33 0.87 -19.14 -8.23
N ASP A 34 1.53 -19.67 -9.26
CA ASP A 34 2.70 -20.52 -9.10
C ASP A 34 3.88 -19.77 -8.50
N LEU A 35 4.08 -18.52 -8.93
CA LEU A 35 5.11 -17.65 -8.38
C LEU A 35 4.84 -17.32 -6.92
N LEU A 36 3.60 -16.98 -6.59
CA LEU A 36 3.22 -16.64 -5.21
C LEU A 36 3.37 -17.85 -4.29
N ARG A 37 2.95 -19.03 -4.73
CA ARG A 37 3.14 -20.26 -3.95
C ARG A 37 4.61 -20.52 -3.64
N ARG A 38 5.48 -20.38 -4.62
CA ARG A 38 6.91 -20.56 -4.46
C ARG A 38 7.50 -19.51 -3.50
N ALA A 39 7.05 -18.27 -3.65
CA ALA A 39 7.51 -17.18 -2.82
C ALA A 39 7.13 -17.40 -1.33
N LEU A 40 5.89 -17.78 -1.08
CA LEU A 40 5.41 -18.03 0.28
C LEU A 40 6.08 -19.25 0.93
N ALA A 41 6.37 -20.30 0.14
CA ALA A 41 7.07 -21.46 0.62
C ALA A 41 8.53 -21.13 1.00
N HIS A 42 9.15 -20.18 0.30
CA HIS A 42 10.52 -19.74 0.53
C HIS A 42 10.62 -18.66 1.62
N ALA A 43 9.52 -17.97 1.93
CA ALA A 43 9.52 -16.81 2.78
C ALA A 43 10.00 -17.10 4.21
N GLY A 44 10.86 -16.21 4.70
CA GLY A 44 11.35 -16.26 6.07
C GLY A 44 10.53 -15.35 6.99
N PRO A 45 11.01 -15.14 8.24
CA PRO A 45 10.28 -14.37 9.24
C PRO A 45 10.19 -12.86 8.96
N ASP A 46 10.99 -12.35 8.03
CA ASP A 46 11.03 -10.92 7.70
C ASP A 46 9.97 -10.50 6.68
N VAL A 47 9.16 -11.44 6.21
CA VAL A 47 8.12 -11.17 5.22
C VAL A 47 6.94 -10.45 5.89
N THR A 48 6.60 -9.28 5.37
CA THR A 48 5.51 -8.44 5.90
C THR A 48 4.26 -8.46 5.02
N ASP A 49 4.43 -8.73 3.72
CA ASP A 49 3.34 -8.82 2.76
C ASP A 49 3.72 -9.77 1.62
N GLU A 50 2.81 -10.03 0.69
CA GLU A 50 3.05 -10.91 -0.43
C GLU A 50 4.17 -10.39 -1.34
N SER A 51 4.25 -9.08 -1.51
CA SER A 51 5.33 -8.46 -2.29
C SER A 51 6.69 -8.77 -1.68
N SER A 52 6.86 -8.64 -0.38
CA SER A 52 8.13 -8.93 0.27
C SER A 52 8.51 -10.41 0.15
N ALA A 53 7.52 -11.31 0.12
CA ALA A 53 7.76 -12.72 -0.15
C ALA A 53 8.34 -12.93 -1.56
N VAL A 54 7.76 -12.29 -2.57
CA VAL A 54 8.25 -12.36 -3.95
C VAL A 54 9.64 -11.71 -4.07
N GLU A 55 9.87 -10.61 -3.39
CA GLU A 55 11.18 -9.94 -3.36
C GLU A 55 12.26 -10.85 -2.76
N SER A 56 11.91 -11.70 -1.81
CA SER A 56 12.85 -12.65 -1.21
C SER A 56 13.39 -13.68 -2.21
N LEU A 57 12.71 -13.89 -3.34
CA LEU A 57 13.17 -14.69 -4.45
C LEU A 57 14.13 -13.95 -5.39
N GLY A 58 14.47 -12.70 -5.10
CA GLY A 58 15.30 -11.86 -5.96
C GLY A 58 14.55 -11.19 -7.09
N LEU A 59 13.21 -11.18 -7.05
CA LEU A 59 12.38 -10.54 -8.05
C LEU A 59 11.97 -9.13 -7.61
N GLN A 60 11.59 -8.31 -8.57
CA GLN A 60 11.19 -6.92 -8.33
C GLN A 60 9.75 -6.70 -8.83
N PRO A 61 8.76 -6.76 -7.94
CA PRO A 61 7.37 -6.51 -8.33
C PRO A 61 7.17 -5.12 -8.92
N LEU A 62 6.26 -5.03 -9.87
CA LEU A 62 5.87 -3.75 -10.47
C LEU A 62 5.05 -2.93 -9.50
N LEU A 63 5.25 -1.62 -9.55
CA LEU A 63 4.45 -0.66 -8.79
C LEU A 63 3.39 -0.03 -9.68
N VAL A 64 2.15 -0.09 -9.23
CA VAL A 64 1.00 0.48 -9.93
C VAL A 64 0.39 1.55 -9.04
N ARG A 65 0.17 2.74 -9.60
CA ARG A 65 -0.37 3.86 -8.83
C ARG A 65 -1.79 3.60 -8.37
N GLY A 66 -2.00 3.71 -7.06
CA GLY A 66 -3.29 3.57 -6.41
C GLY A 66 -3.89 4.91 -6.00
N SER A 67 -4.81 4.88 -5.07
CA SER A 67 -5.51 6.04 -4.55
C SER A 67 -5.40 6.11 -3.04
N ALA A 68 -5.39 7.33 -2.48
CA ALA A 68 -5.47 7.54 -1.04
C ALA A 68 -6.80 7.05 -0.45
N GLN A 69 -7.85 6.94 -1.27
CA GLN A 69 -9.14 6.41 -0.84
C GLN A 69 -9.13 4.91 -0.60
N ASN A 70 -8.13 4.20 -1.12
CA ASN A 70 -7.93 2.77 -0.88
C ASN A 70 -7.12 2.57 0.40
N PHE A 71 -7.54 3.12 1.50
CA PHE A 71 -6.85 2.97 2.78
C PHE A 71 -7.35 1.74 3.53
N LYS A 72 -6.50 1.19 4.38
CA LYS A 72 -6.84 0.05 5.22
C LYS A 72 -7.64 0.51 6.43
N LEU A 73 -8.74 -0.17 6.72
CA LEU A 73 -9.52 0.08 7.94
C LEU A 73 -8.80 -0.54 9.13
N THR A 74 -8.13 0.27 9.91
CA THR A 74 -7.28 -0.22 11.00
C THR A 74 -7.71 0.34 12.36
N TYR A 75 -8.08 1.62 12.41
CA TYR A 75 -8.46 2.31 13.64
C TYR A 75 -9.93 2.71 13.61
N PRO A 76 -10.57 2.97 14.78
CA PRO A 76 -11.98 3.37 14.83
C PRO A 76 -12.32 4.56 13.94
N GLU A 77 -11.46 5.57 13.87
CA GLU A 77 -11.67 6.75 13.04
C GLU A 77 -11.68 6.43 11.54
N ASP A 78 -11.07 5.33 11.13
CA ASP A 78 -11.05 4.91 9.71
C ASP A 78 -12.43 4.49 9.24
N PHE A 79 -13.26 3.95 10.11
CA PHE A 79 -14.63 3.55 9.77
C PHE A 79 -15.51 4.76 9.47
N ALA A 80 -15.37 5.85 10.23
CA ALA A 80 -16.10 7.08 9.97
C ALA A 80 -15.69 7.68 8.62
N LEU A 81 -14.41 7.68 8.30
CA LEU A 81 -13.90 8.17 7.02
C LEU A 81 -14.40 7.29 5.88
N ALA A 82 -14.37 5.96 6.03
CA ALA A 82 -14.87 5.03 5.02
C ALA A 82 -16.37 5.23 4.78
N GLN A 83 -17.15 5.43 5.83
CA GLN A 83 -18.58 5.69 5.71
C GLN A 83 -18.84 6.99 4.93
N ALA A 84 -18.10 8.05 5.23
CA ALA A 84 -18.22 9.32 4.51
C ALA A 84 -17.91 9.15 3.01
N LEU A 85 -16.89 8.38 2.68
CA LEU A 85 -16.54 8.09 1.28
C LEU A 85 -17.64 7.29 0.57
N LEU A 86 -18.22 6.29 1.23
CA LEU A 86 -19.31 5.50 0.65
C LEU A 86 -20.56 6.35 0.43
N GLU A 87 -20.89 7.22 1.36
CA GLU A 87 -22.02 8.14 1.23
C GLU A 87 -21.80 9.12 0.07
N ALA A 88 -20.60 9.67 -0.06
CA ALA A 88 -20.25 10.54 -1.17
C ALA A 88 -20.39 9.84 -2.52
N ARG A 89 -20.01 8.56 -2.62
CA ARG A 89 -20.17 7.77 -3.83
C ARG A 89 -21.63 7.50 -4.17
N SER A 90 -22.46 7.23 -3.17
CA SER A 90 -23.89 6.94 -3.40
C SER A 90 -24.67 8.19 -3.78
N THR A 91 -24.29 9.38 -3.29
CA THR A 91 -24.92 10.65 -3.62
C THR A 91 -24.30 11.35 -4.82
N GLY A 92 -23.09 10.99 -5.16
CA GLY A 92 -22.29 11.64 -6.21
C GLY A 92 -22.65 11.25 -7.63
N GLY A 93 -23.69 10.46 -7.86
CA GLY A 93 -24.10 10.09 -9.21
C GLY A 93 -23.16 9.07 -9.84
N ASP A 94 -22.70 9.27 -11.02
CA ASP A 94 -21.83 8.35 -11.76
C ASP A 94 -20.37 8.43 -11.28
N GLY A 95 -19.72 7.33 -11.21
CA GLY A 95 -18.33 7.26 -10.80
C GLY A 95 -17.33 7.76 -11.86
N SER A 96 -17.70 8.72 -12.67
CA SER A 96 -16.83 9.27 -13.72
C SER A 96 -15.83 10.30 -13.22
N GLY A 97 -15.75 10.50 -11.92
CA GLY A 97 -14.81 11.44 -11.32
C GLY A 97 -13.35 11.14 -11.65
N SER A 98 -12.58 12.18 -11.89
CA SER A 98 -11.14 12.07 -12.06
C SER A 98 -10.50 11.40 -10.85
N ARG A 99 -9.63 10.43 -11.09
CA ARG A 99 -8.90 9.76 -10.01
C ARG A 99 -7.85 10.70 -9.46
N PRO A 100 -7.85 10.97 -8.15
CA PRO A 100 -6.76 11.75 -7.58
C PRO A 100 -5.45 10.97 -7.70
N ALA A 101 -4.43 11.65 -8.15
CA ALA A 101 -3.10 11.07 -8.31
C ALA A 101 -2.37 11.04 -6.98
N SER A 102 -2.72 10.16 -6.09
CA SER A 102 -1.98 9.98 -4.85
C SER A 102 -1.03 8.81 -4.97
N GLY A 103 0.14 8.95 -4.35
CA GLY A 103 1.23 8.01 -4.52
C GLY A 103 1.15 6.73 -3.70
N LYS A 104 -0.02 6.13 -3.55
CA LYS A 104 -0.18 4.88 -2.80
C LYS A 104 -0.48 3.73 -3.73
N LYS A 105 0.01 2.55 -3.42
CA LYS A 105 0.11 1.47 -4.38
C LYS A 105 -0.13 0.09 -3.88
N GLY A 106 -0.66 -0.75 -4.77
CA GLY A 106 -0.45 -2.18 -4.73
C GLY A 106 0.78 -2.58 -5.55
N ALA A 107 1.29 -3.79 -5.35
CA ALA A 107 2.39 -4.34 -6.13
C ALA A 107 1.90 -5.44 -7.04
N MET A 108 2.50 -5.55 -8.25
CA MET A 108 2.21 -6.59 -9.22
C MET A 108 3.51 -7.21 -9.70
N ALA A 109 3.49 -8.51 -9.96
CA ALA A 109 4.64 -9.24 -10.51
C ALA A 109 4.22 -10.20 -11.63
#